data_1d20051714ef102b30bf86449d75ff9f
#
_entry.id   1d20051714ef102b30bf86449d75ff9f
#
_cell.length_a   1.000
_cell.length_b   1.000
_cell.length_c   1.000
_cell.angle_alpha   90.00
_cell.angle_beta   90.00
_cell.angle_gamma   90.00
#
_symmetry.space_group_name_H-M   'P 1'
#
loop_
_entity.id
_entity.type
_entity.pdbx_description
1 polymer ?
#
loop_
_entity_poly.entity_id
_entity_poly.type
_entity_poly.pdbx_seq_one_letter_code
_entity_poly.pdbx_strand_id
1 'polypeptide(L)' 'EGAKARAIIMSLLETAKRHQLNSEKYLFYLLECLPNEETLVNKEVLEAYLPWTKVVQEKCK' A
#
# COMPACT_ATOMS: atom_id res chain seq x y z
N GLU A 1 6.78 13.91 -10.26
CA GLU A 1 7.09 13.86 -8.86
C GLU A 1 6.00 13.12 -8.09
N GLY A 2 4.86 13.73 -7.82
CA GLY A 2 3.77 13.01 -7.17
C GLY A 2 3.18 11.90 -8.01
N ALA A 3 3.42 11.92 -9.32
CA ALA A 3 2.86 10.94 -10.24
C ALA A 3 3.38 9.51 -9.99
N LYS A 4 4.63 9.38 -9.59
CA LYS A 4 5.20 8.05 -9.31
C LYS A 4 4.56 7.42 -8.09
N ALA A 5 4.44 8.17 -7.01
CA ALA A 5 3.82 7.66 -5.78
C ALA A 5 2.36 7.30 -6.03
N ARG A 6 1.66 8.13 -6.78
CA ARG A 6 0.26 7.88 -7.10
C ARG A 6 0.08 6.61 -7.92
N ALA A 7 0.93 6.39 -8.92
CA ALA A 7 0.86 5.19 -9.75
C ALA A 7 1.12 3.94 -8.91
N ILE A 8 2.09 4.02 -8.01
CA ILE A 8 2.40 2.91 -7.11
C ILE A 8 1.22 2.59 -6.20
N ILE A 9 0.63 3.63 -5.61
CA ILE A 9 -0.53 3.45 -4.73
C ILE A 9 -1.69 2.81 -5.48
N MET A 10 -1.98 3.29 -6.68
CA MET A 10 -3.08 2.75 -7.46
C MET A 10 -2.85 1.28 -7.82
N SER A 11 -1.62 0.94 -8.20
CA SER A 11 -1.25 -0.44 -8.48
C SER A 11 -1.47 -1.33 -7.26
N LEU A 12 -1.03 -0.85 -6.10
CA LEU A 12 -1.17 -1.58 -4.85
C LEU A 12 -2.64 -1.75 -4.46
N LEU A 13 -3.45 -0.72 -4.68
CA LEU A 13 -4.88 -0.80 -4.39
C LEU A 13 -5.58 -1.82 -5.27
N GLU A 14 -5.23 -1.88 -6.54
CA GLU A 14 -5.80 -2.89 -7.44
C GLU A 14 -5.42 -4.30 -7.00
N THR A 15 -4.16 -4.48 -6.61
CA THR A 15 -3.70 -5.78 -6.11
C THR A 15 -4.42 -6.15 -4.82
N ALA A 16 -4.62 -5.18 -3.94
CA ALA A 16 -5.36 -5.40 -2.70
C ALA A 16 -6.78 -5.89 -2.97
N LYS A 17 -7.45 -5.29 -3.95
CA LYS A 17 -8.79 -5.71 -4.34
C LYS A 17 -8.80 -7.16 -4.83
N ARG A 18 -7.79 -7.55 -5.59
CA ARG A 18 -7.67 -8.93 -6.06
C ARG A 18 -7.49 -9.92 -4.92
N HIS A 19 -6.88 -9.48 -3.82
CA HIS A 19 -6.70 -10.30 -2.63
C HIS A 19 -7.87 -10.18 -1.66
N GLN A 20 -8.97 -9.56 -2.10
CA GLN A 20 -10.17 -9.38 -1.29
C GLN A 20 -9.93 -8.55 -0.03
N LEU A 21 -8.96 -7.65 -0.09
CA LEU A 21 -8.70 -6.72 0.99
C LEU A 21 -9.57 -5.47 0.83
N ASN A 22 -9.82 -4.80 1.95
CA ASN A 22 -10.51 -3.52 1.91
C ASN A 22 -9.54 -2.45 1.43
N SER A 23 -9.72 -1.98 0.19
CA SER A 23 -8.80 -1.02 -0.42
C SER A 23 -8.75 0.31 0.34
N GLU A 24 -9.87 0.74 0.93
CA GLU A 24 -9.89 1.96 1.73
C GLU A 24 -9.03 1.82 2.98
N LYS A 25 -9.19 0.71 3.70
CA LYS A 25 -8.37 0.45 4.88
C LYS A 25 -6.89 0.32 4.51
N TYR A 26 -6.61 -0.32 3.41
CA TYR A 26 -5.24 -0.46 2.94
C TYR A 26 -4.63 0.90 2.61
N LEU A 27 -5.39 1.75 1.94
CA LEU A 27 -4.93 3.11 1.62
C LEU A 27 -4.62 3.90 2.88
N PHE A 28 -5.53 3.88 3.86
CA PHE A 28 -5.30 4.55 5.13
C PHE A 28 -4.08 4.01 5.86
N TYR A 29 -3.93 2.70 5.84
CA TYR A 29 -2.78 2.05 6.46
C TYR A 29 -1.47 2.54 5.84
N LEU A 30 -1.42 2.59 4.51
CA LEU A 30 -0.24 3.08 3.81
C LEU A 30 0.04 4.55 4.14
N LEU A 31 -0.99 5.38 4.15
CA LEU A 31 -0.83 6.80 4.43
C LEU A 31 -0.38 7.06 5.87
N GLU A 32 -0.83 6.26 6.80
CA GLU A 32 -0.41 6.40 8.20
C GLU A 32 1.02 5.92 8.43
N CYS A 33 1.39 4.82 7.80
CA CYS A 33 2.70 4.24 7.99
C CYS A 33 3.76 4.83 7.06
N LEU A 34 3.34 5.32 5.90
CA LEU A 34 4.24 5.86 4.88
C LEU A 34 3.78 7.27 4.46
N PRO A 35 3.88 8.26 5.36
CA PRO A 35 3.38 9.60 5.06
C PRO A 35 4.21 10.36 4.03
N ASN A 36 5.45 9.95 3.81
CA ASN A 36 6.35 10.60 2.86
C ASN A 36 6.35 9.89 1.51
N GLU A 37 6.41 10.67 0.44
CA GLU A 37 6.48 10.11 -0.92
C GLU A 37 7.74 9.27 -1.11
N GLU A 38 8.84 9.66 -0.46
CA GLU A 38 10.09 8.91 -0.56
C GLU A 38 9.94 7.48 -0.05
N THR A 39 9.19 7.29 1.03
CA THR A 39 8.96 5.95 1.55
C THR A 39 8.03 5.15 0.65
N LEU A 40 7.09 5.82 -0.03
CA LEU A 40 6.18 5.15 -0.95
C LEU A 40 6.88 4.61 -2.20
N VAL A 41 7.97 5.26 -2.61
CA VAL A 41 8.72 4.81 -3.79
C VAL A 41 9.90 3.91 -3.42
N ASN A 42 10.16 3.72 -2.14
CA ASN A 42 11.24 2.85 -1.67
C ASN A 42 10.77 1.41 -1.65
N LYS A 43 11.32 0.58 -2.53
CA LYS A 43 10.91 -0.81 -2.66
C LYS A 43 11.12 -1.62 -1.38
N GLU A 44 12.21 -1.37 -0.68
CA GLU A 44 12.51 -2.09 0.57
C GLU A 44 11.43 -1.83 1.62
N VAL A 45 11.02 -0.58 1.73
CA VAL A 45 9.96 -0.21 2.68
C VAL A 45 8.63 -0.79 2.24
N LEU A 46 8.31 -0.69 0.94
CA LEU A 46 7.05 -1.20 0.42
C LEU A 46 6.88 -2.70 0.58
N GLU A 47 7.96 -3.46 0.55
CA GLU A 47 7.88 -4.91 0.72
C GLU A 47 7.18 -5.31 2.02
N ALA A 48 7.33 -4.51 3.06
CA ALA A 48 6.67 -4.75 4.33
C ALA A 48 5.18 -4.39 4.32
N TYR A 49 4.74 -3.66 3.30
CA TYR A 49 3.36 -3.16 3.21
C TYR A 49 2.62 -3.65 1.98
N LEU A 50 3.12 -4.69 1.35
CA LEU A 50 2.46 -5.26 0.17
C LEU A 50 1.15 -5.95 0.56
N PRO A 51 0.15 -5.95 -0.33
CA PRO A 51 -1.17 -6.49 0.00
C PRO A 51 -1.19 -7.99 0.30
N TRP A 52 -0.17 -8.71 -0.13
CA TRP A 52 -0.08 -10.14 0.19
C TRP A 52 0.69 -10.41 1.48
N THR A 53 1.20 -9.37 2.15
CA THR A 53 1.89 -9.51 3.41
C THR A 53 0.89 -9.89 4.51
N LYS A 54 1.24 -10.87 5.32
CA LYS A 54 0.34 -11.40 6.35
C LYS A 54 -0.17 -10.31 7.30
N VAL A 55 0.73 -9.43 7.74
CA VAL A 55 0.36 -8.34 8.65
C VAL A 55 -0.66 -7.42 7.99
N VAL A 56 -0.43 -7.07 6.73
CA VAL A 56 -1.34 -6.20 5.98
C VAL A 56 -2.69 -6.88 5.80
N GLN A 57 -2.70 -8.16 5.49
CA GLN A 57 -3.94 -8.90 5.32
C GLN A 57 -4.78 -8.93 6.60
N GLU A 58 -4.13 -9.03 7.75
CA GLU A 58 -4.83 -9.02 9.02
C GLU A 58 -5.41 -7.63 9.35
N LYS A 59 -4.68 -6.58 9.02
CA LYS A 59 -5.10 -5.22 9.34
C LYS A 59 -6.09 -4.61 8.34
N CYS A 60 -6.06 -5.09 7.10
CA CYS A 60 -6.86 -4.50 6.02
C CYS A 60 -7.99 -5.39 5.53
N LYS A 61 -8.40 -6.33 6.33
CA LYS A 61 -9.55 -7.18 5.98
C LYS A 61 -10.85 -6.43 5.84
#